data_9f9e53dbe609747ed9c08c2ac7cce676
#
_entry.id   9f9e53dbe609747ed9c08c2ac7cce676
#
_cell.length_a   1.000
_cell.length_b   1.000
_cell.length_c   1.000
_cell.angle_alpha   90.00
_cell.angle_beta   90.00
_cell.angle_gamma   90.00
#
_symmetry.space_group_name_H-M   'P 1'
#
loop_
_entity.id
_entity.type
_entity.pdbx_description
1 polymer ?
#
loop_
_entity_poly.entity_id
_entity_poly.type
_entity_poly.pdbx_seq_one_letter_code
_entity_poly.pdbx_strand_id
1 'polypeptide(L)'
;MSYKAVSRFGTAKIQRLDCFPNFKRKNFDLRKNVFGVNIEIWSFGKESDGYIDEGIRNYFKKTAPWASVSLVILSAGRKVAGAEVPVQQRAEEELLLKRLQPGHYFVLLDERGKMLTSPQWATQMQHCMNQGVKTLVILIGGAFGVTDNVRARARQVWSLSALVFPHQLVRLIAAEQIYRAFSILNNSPYHHE
;
A
#
# COMPACT_ATOMS: atom_id res chain seq x y z
N MET A 1 21.24 38.94 18.83
CA MET A 1 21.40 37.54 19.35
C MET A 1 20.48 36.66 18.55
N SER A 2 21.08 35.85 17.66
CA SER A 2 20.35 35.06 16.65
C SER A 2 20.20 33.63 17.15
N TYR A 3 18.95 33.16 17.32
CA TYR A 3 18.66 31.77 17.65
C TYR A 3 18.66 30.95 16.37
N LYS A 4 19.71 30.16 16.15
CA LYS A 4 19.74 29.09 15.18
C LYS A 4 18.98 27.89 15.75
N ALA A 5 17.77 27.63 15.23
CA ALA A 5 17.08 26.37 15.48
C ALA A 5 17.78 25.26 14.69
N VAL A 6 18.43 24.36 15.40
CA VAL A 6 19.05 23.15 14.84
C VAL A 6 17.95 22.10 14.67
N SER A 7 17.50 21.85 13.44
CA SER A 7 16.62 20.75 13.11
C SER A 7 17.44 19.43 13.16
N ARG A 8 17.33 18.70 14.26
CA ARG A 8 17.84 17.32 14.39
C ARG A 8 16.70 16.35 14.18
N PHE A 9 16.30 16.13 12.97
CA PHE A 9 15.52 14.94 12.61
C PHE A 9 16.25 14.19 11.50
N GLY A 10 16.70 12.98 11.84
CA GLY A 10 17.37 12.10 10.91
C GLY A 10 16.47 11.79 9.71
N THR A 11 17.05 11.80 8.53
CA THR A 11 16.43 11.45 7.27
C THR A 11 15.78 10.07 7.36
N ALA A 12 14.46 10.02 7.37
CA ALA A 12 13.69 8.78 7.27
C ALA A 12 14.05 8.10 5.94
N LYS A 13 14.58 6.88 6.00
CA LYS A 13 14.84 6.08 4.79
C LYS A 13 13.50 5.63 4.21
N ILE A 14 13.11 6.25 3.12
CA ILE A 14 12.01 5.79 2.27
C ILE A 14 12.65 4.83 1.26
N GLN A 15 12.40 3.54 1.43
CA GLN A 15 12.77 2.56 0.40
C GLN A 15 11.53 2.28 -0.45
N ARG A 16 11.60 2.74 -1.69
CA ARG A 16 10.77 2.20 -2.76
C ARG A 16 11.42 0.88 -3.15
N LEU A 17 10.75 -0.23 -2.94
CA LEU A 17 11.11 -1.46 -3.63
C LEU A 17 10.77 -1.23 -5.12
N ASP A 18 11.61 -0.45 -5.80
CA ASP A 18 11.68 -0.49 -7.24
C ASP A 18 12.23 -1.89 -7.54
N CYS A 19 11.30 -2.80 -7.77
CA CYS A 19 11.60 -4.16 -8.09
C CYS A 19 12.62 -4.19 -9.23
N PHE A 20 13.84 -4.63 -8.94
CA PHE A 20 14.90 -5.01 -9.88
C PHE A 20 16.19 -4.17 -9.87
N PRO A 21 17.18 -4.48 -9.02
CA PRO A 21 18.55 -4.03 -9.29
C PRO A 21 19.22 -4.78 -10.47
N ASN A 22 18.64 -5.86 -10.99
CA ASN A 22 19.21 -6.66 -12.09
C ASN A 22 18.26 -7.01 -13.22
N PHE A 23 17.10 -6.38 -13.32
CA PHE A 23 16.26 -6.53 -14.50
C PHE A 23 16.75 -5.58 -15.57
N LYS A 24 17.66 -6.05 -16.45
CA LYS A 24 17.93 -5.37 -17.72
C LYS A 24 16.59 -5.08 -18.36
N ARG A 25 16.30 -3.80 -18.61
CA ARG A 25 15.14 -3.30 -19.37
C ARG A 25 15.11 -3.94 -20.76
N LYS A 26 14.84 -5.23 -20.84
CA LYS A 26 14.43 -5.88 -22.08
C LYS A 26 12.95 -5.60 -22.24
N ASN A 27 12.63 -4.53 -22.98
CA ASN A 27 11.33 -4.27 -23.60
C ASN A 27 10.10 -4.64 -22.74
N PHE A 28 10.02 -4.11 -21.51
CA PHE A 28 8.76 -4.04 -20.81
C PHE A 28 7.99 -2.89 -21.46
N ASP A 29 7.09 -3.24 -22.37
CA ASP A 29 6.26 -2.31 -23.10
C ASP A 29 5.36 -1.57 -22.09
N LEU A 30 5.75 -0.33 -21.75
CA LEU A 30 4.99 0.58 -20.88
C LEU A 30 3.57 0.88 -21.43
N ARG A 31 3.22 0.33 -22.58
CA ARG A 31 1.92 0.46 -23.24
C ARG A 31 0.84 -0.47 -22.69
N LYS A 32 1.11 -1.29 -21.67
CA LYS A 32 0.18 -2.28 -21.11
C LYS A 32 -0.42 -1.96 -19.76
N ASN A 33 -0.35 -0.75 -19.26
CA ASN A 33 -1.24 -0.32 -18.17
C ASN A 33 -2.59 0.08 -18.81
N VAL A 34 -3.37 -0.92 -19.20
CA VAL A 34 -4.62 -0.75 -19.95
C VAL A 34 -5.59 0.20 -19.23
N PHE A 35 -5.54 0.26 -17.93
CA PHE A 35 -6.44 1.09 -17.13
C PHE A 35 -5.82 2.42 -16.66
N GLY A 36 -4.52 2.65 -16.88
CA GLY A 36 -3.84 3.90 -16.53
C GLY A 36 -3.79 4.22 -15.03
N VAL A 37 -4.05 3.23 -14.16
CA VAL A 37 -4.04 3.39 -12.70
C VAL A 37 -2.74 2.84 -12.11
N ASN A 38 -2.14 3.59 -11.19
CA ASN A 38 -1.06 3.13 -10.34
C ASN A 38 -1.62 2.76 -8.97
N ILE A 39 -1.29 1.58 -8.47
CA ILE A 39 -1.70 1.11 -7.15
C ILE A 39 -0.46 1.02 -6.27
N GLU A 40 -0.46 1.75 -5.18
CA GLU A 40 0.63 1.71 -4.21
C GLU A 40 0.12 1.12 -2.89
N ILE A 41 0.64 -0.05 -2.52
CA ILE A 41 0.44 -0.59 -1.17
C ILE A 41 1.46 0.08 -0.27
N TRP A 42 1.01 0.86 0.70
CA TRP A 42 1.87 1.47 1.70
C TRP A 42 1.78 0.70 3.01
N SER A 43 2.89 0.41 3.63
CA SER A 43 2.91 -0.33 4.89
C SER A 43 3.96 0.23 5.82
N PHE A 44 3.61 0.44 7.08
CA PHE A 44 4.59 0.74 8.12
C PHE A 44 5.39 -0.50 8.49
N GLY A 45 6.62 -0.27 8.98
CA GLY A 45 7.48 -1.30 9.55
C GLY A 45 8.74 -1.59 8.73
N LYS A 46 9.18 -2.84 8.77
CA LYS A 46 10.39 -3.34 8.09
C LYS A 46 10.03 -4.08 6.82
N GLU A 47 11.06 -4.39 6.02
CA GLU A 47 10.94 -5.33 4.89
C GLU A 47 10.38 -6.68 5.35
N SER A 48 9.79 -7.42 4.42
CA SER A 48 9.19 -8.73 4.71
C SER A 48 10.24 -9.84 4.65
N ASP A 49 9.87 -11.02 5.15
CA ASP A 49 10.67 -12.23 4.94
C ASP A 49 10.67 -12.63 3.46
N GLY A 50 11.77 -13.27 3.00
CA GLY A 50 12.02 -13.51 1.58
C GLY A 50 10.89 -14.22 0.84
N TYR A 51 10.22 -15.20 1.48
CA TYR A 51 9.09 -15.93 0.88
C TYR A 51 7.84 -15.07 0.70
N ILE A 52 7.60 -14.11 1.62
CA ILE A 52 6.50 -13.14 1.51
C ILE A 52 6.78 -12.19 0.34
N ASP A 53 8.00 -11.66 0.27
CA ASP A 53 8.41 -10.75 -0.82
C ASP A 53 8.34 -11.43 -2.18
N GLU A 54 8.70 -12.71 -2.26
CA GLU A 54 8.57 -13.49 -3.49
C GLU A 54 7.10 -13.63 -3.90
N GLY A 55 6.22 -13.95 -2.96
CA GLY A 55 4.78 -14.02 -3.18
C GLY A 55 4.19 -12.69 -3.68
N ILE A 56 4.56 -11.57 -3.04
CA ILE A 56 4.13 -10.22 -3.45
C ILE A 56 4.60 -9.93 -4.88
N ARG A 57 5.89 -10.16 -5.19
CA ARG A 57 6.44 -9.96 -6.54
C ARG A 57 5.73 -10.79 -7.60
N ASN A 58 5.37 -12.04 -7.27
CA ASN A 58 4.62 -12.91 -8.17
C ASN A 58 3.25 -12.32 -8.53
N TYR A 59 2.49 -11.83 -7.54
CA TYR A 59 1.19 -11.19 -7.80
C TYR A 59 1.33 -9.87 -8.55
N PHE A 60 2.34 -9.05 -8.24
CA PHE A 60 2.60 -7.83 -9.01
C PHE A 60 2.93 -8.12 -10.46
N LYS A 61 3.76 -9.14 -10.72
CA LYS A 61 4.08 -9.59 -12.09
C LYS A 61 2.82 -10.03 -12.85
N LYS A 62 1.93 -10.78 -12.19
CA LYS A 62 0.66 -11.23 -12.79
C LYS A 62 -0.30 -10.08 -13.04
N THR A 63 -0.29 -9.03 -12.23
CA THR A 63 -1.15 -7.85 -12.37
C THR A 63 -0.61 -6.86 -13.42
N ALA A 64 0.67 -6.89 -13.71
CA ALA A 64 1.35 -5.92 -14.58
C ALA A 64 0.75 -5.72 -15.97
N PRO A 65 0.07 -6.69 -16.63
CA PRO A 65 -0.65 -6.44 -17.89
C PRO A 65 -1.78 -5.42 -17.76
N TRP A 66 -2.36 -5.28 -16.59
CA TRP A 66 -3.57 -4.45 -16.35
C TRP A 66 -3.27 -3.16 -15.61
N ALA A 67 -2.44 -3.23 -14.56
CA ALA A 67 -2.13 -2.09 -13.70
C ALA A 67 -0.69 -2.13 -13.19
N SER A 68 -0.14 -0.96 -12.88
CA SER A 68 1.13 -0.86 -12.14
C SER A 68 0.84 -1.01 -10.64
N VAL A 69 1.50 -1.98 -9.99
CA VAL A 69 1.39 -2.19 -8.54
C VAL A 69 2.76 -2.13 -7.91
N SER A 70 2.87 -1.43 -6.78
CA SER A 70 4.11 -1.32 -6.02
C SER A 70 3.87 -1.41 -4.51
N LEU A 71 4.89 -1.87 -3.78
CA LEU A 71 4.92 -1.85 -2.32
C LEU A 71 5.87 -0.76 -1.85
N VAL A 72 5.40 0.07 -0.92
CA VAL A 72 6.17 1.15 -0.31
C VAL A 72 6.23 0.90 1.20
N ILE A 73 7.44 0.68 1.71
CA ILE A 73 7.67 0.54 3.14
C ILE A 73 7.96 1.91 3.73
N LEU A 74 7.13 2.32 4.69
CA LEU A 74 7.27 3.55 5.46
C LEU A 74 7.94 3.21 6.79
N SER A 75 9.16 3.69 7.01
CA SER A 75 9.91 3.42 8.24
C SER A 75 10.18 4.71 9.00
N ALA A 76 9.67 4.81 10.22
CA ALA A 76 9.93 5.91 11.14
C ALA A 76 11.32 5.84 11.81
N GLY A 77 12.10 4.80 11.50
CA GLY A 77 13.44 4.58 12.04
C GLY A 77 13.46 3.85 13.38
N ARG A 78 14.64 3.33 13.74
CA ARG A 78 14.82 2.47 14.92
C ARG A 78 14.48 3.14 16.24
N LYS A 79 14.70 4.45 16.36
CA LYS A 79 14.42 5.21 17.59
C LYS A 79 12.92 5.27 17.91
N VAL A 80 12.09 5.28 16.89
CA VAL A 80 10.63 5.34 17.03
C VAL A 80 10.05 3.95 17.30
N ALA A 81 10.65 2.90 16.74
CA ALA A 81 10.17 1.51 16.90
C ALA A 81 10.17 0.98 18.35
N GLY A 82 10.87 1.63 19.27
CA GLY A 82 10.89 1.28 20.70
C GLY A 82 10.22 2.33 21.60
N ALA A 83 9.60 3.36 21.00
CA ALA A 83 8.94 4.42 21.75
C ALA A 83 7.52 4.00 22.18
N GLU A 84 6.90 4.81 23.06
CA GLU A 84 5.51 4.62 23.46
C GLU A 84 4.56 4.67 22.25
N VAL A 85 3.45 3.94 22.33
CA VAL A 85 2.47 3.80 21.23
C VAL A 85 2.03 5.13 20.62
N PRO A 86 1.67 6.18 21.41
CA PRO A 86 1.26 7.46 20.83
C PRO A 86 2.39 8.15 20.04
N VAL A 87 3.64 7.98 20.46
CA VAL A 87 4.81 8.55 19.77
C VAL A 87 5.05 7.84 18.44
N GLN A 88 4.92 6.50 18.44
CA GLN A 88 5.01 5.72 17.19
C GLN A 88 3.93 6.11 16.19
N GLN A 89 2.66 6.14 16.62
CA GLN A 89 1.53 6.51 15.79
C GLN A 89 1.66 7.93 15.19
N ARG A 90 2.12 8.92 15.97
CA ARG A 90 2.35 10.28 15.47
C ARG A 90 3.45 10.34 14.42
N ALA A 91 4.56 9.62 14.64
CA ALA A 91 5.65 9.56 13.69
C ALA A 91 5.24 8.87 12.36
N GLU A 92 4.44 7.82 12.45
CA GLU A 92 3.86 7.13 11.30
C GLU A 92 2.87 8.05 10.54
N GLU A 93 2.02 8.77 11.25
CA GLU A 93 1.14 9.79 10.69
C GLU A 93 1.92 10.86 9.93
N GLU A 94 2.96 11.45 10.53
CA GLU A 94 3.79 12.45 9.87
C GLU A 94 4.41 11.93 8.57
N LEU A 95 4.92 10.70 8.58
CA LEU A 95 5.48 10.06 7.38
C LEU A 95 4.44 9.91 6.28
N LEU A 96 3.25 9.43 6.65
CA LEU A 96 2.13 9.27 5.73
C LEU A 96 1.74 10.62 5.12
N LEU A 97 1.51 11.63 5.96
CA LEU A 97 1.01 12.94 5.52
C LEU A 97 2.01 13.68 4.63
N LYS A 98 3.31 13.54 4.89
CA LYS A 98 4.37 14.10 4.02
C LYS A 98 4.37 13.49 2.62
N ARG A 99 3.91 12.26 2.49
CA ARG A 99 3.91 11.52 1.23
C ARG A 99 2.55 11.58 0.50
N LEU A 100 1.47 11.67 1.24
CA LEU A 100 0.12 11.68 0.69
C LEU A 100 -0.12 12.98 -0.10
N GLN A 101 -0.46 12.85 -1.39
CA GLN A 101 -0.71 13.98 -2.27
C GLN A 101 -2.22 14.19 -2.50
N PRO A 102 -2.67 15.40 -2.81
CA PRO A 102 -4.08 15.71 -3.03
C PRO A 102 -4.77 14.86 -4.13
N GLY A 103 -4.00 14.40 -5.13
CA GLY A 103 -4.50 13.56 -6.22
C GLY A 103 -4.56 12.06 -5.89
N HIS A 104 -4.11 11.65 -4.71
CA HIS A 104 -4.17 10.25 -4.31
C HIS A 104 -5.58 9.88 -3.85
N TYR A 105 -6.09 8.75 -4.34
CA TYR A 105 -7.25 8.10 -3.76
C TYR A 105 -6.78 7.21 -2.61
N PHE A 106 -7.01 7.66 -1.40
CA PHE A 106 -6.47 7.03 -0.20
C PHE A 106 -7.48 6.08 0.45
N VAL A 107 -7.10 4.83 0.59
CA VAL A 107 -7.84 3.76 1.27
C VAL A 107 -7.02 3.23 2.45
N LEU A 108 -7.65 3.04 3.57
CA LEU A 108 -7.05 2.43 4.76
C LEU A 108 -7.51 0.97 4.88
N LEU A 109 -6.58 0.03 5.04
CA LEU A 109 -6.89 -1.32 5.53
C LEU A 109 -6.84 -1.33 7.05
N ASP A 110 -7.97 -1.60 7.69
CA ASP A 110 -8.12 -1.66 9.13
C ASP A 110 -9.23 -2.65 9.48
N GLU A 111 -9.07 -3.39 10.56
CA GLU A 111 -10.02 -4.42 11.01
C GLU A 111 -11.44 -3.88 11.25
N ARG A 112 -11.53 -2.59 11.63
CA ARG A 112 -12.81 -1.89 11.88
C ARG A 112 -13.43 -1.32 10.60
N GLY A 113 -12.84 -1.60 9.43
CA GLY A 113 -13.35 -1.19 8.13
C GLY A 113 -14.50 -2.04 7.63
N LYS A 114 -15.04 -1.66 6.47
CA LYS A 114 -16.03 -2.48 5.76
C LYS A 114 -15.37 -3.73 5.20
N MET A 115 -15.85 -4.89 5.60
CA MET A 115 -15.42 -6.16 5.01
C MET A 115 -15.95 -6.25 3.58
N LEU A 116 -15.07 -6.55 2.64
CA LEU A 116 -15.40 -6.67 1.23
C LEU A 116 -15.11 -8.10 0.73
N THR A 117 -16.01 -8.63 -0.06
CA THR A 117 -15.76 -9.83 -0.87
C THR A 117 -14.82 -9.52 -2.04
N SER A 118 -14.20 -10.52 -2.65
CA SER A 118 -13.33 -10.32 -3.83
C SER A 118 -14.06 -9.65 -5.00
N PRO A 119 -15.33 -9.99 -5.34
CA PRO A 119 -16.09 -9.23 -6.34
C PRO A 119 -16.34 -7.76 -5.93
N GLN A 120 -16.54 -7.47 -4.65
CA GLN A 120 -16.67 -6.10 -4.17
C GLN A 120 -15.35 -5.33 -4.28
N TRP A 121 -14.19 -5.97 -4.03
CA TRP A 121 -12.87 -5.37 -4.32
C TRP A 121 -12.76 -5.01 -5.81
N ALA A 122 -13.14 -5.91 -6.71
CA ALA A 122 -13.15 -5.64 -8.14
C ALA A 122 -14.03 -4.44 -8.50
N THR A 123 -15.24 -4.36 -7.92
CA THR A 123 -16.15 -3.21 -8.09
C THR A 123 -15.52 -1.91 -7.62
N GLN A 124 -14.83 -1.91 -6.48
CA GLN A 124 -14.14 -0.71 -5.97
C GLN A 124 -12.98 -0.29 -6.88
N MET A 125 -12.19 -1.25 -7.40
CA MET A 125 -11.13 -0.95 -8.38
C MET A 125 -11.71 -0.34 -9.65
N GLN A 126 -12.79 -0.91 -10.19
CA GLN A 126 -13.48 -0.37 -11.35
C GLN A 126 -14.00 1.04 -11.10
N HIS A 127 -14.57 1.29 -9.92
CA HIS A 127 -15.04 2.62 -9.55
C HIS A 127 -13.91 3.66 -9.54
N CYS A 128 -12.76 3.35 -8.93
CA CYS A 128 -11.60 4.22 -8.95
C CYS A 128 -11.15 4.53 -10.40
N MET A 129 -11.09 3.52 -11.27
CA MET A 129 -10.70 3.70 -12.67
C MET A 129 -11.70 4.58 -13.42
N ASN A 130 -13.00 4.37 -13.23
CA ASN A 130 -14.07 5.16 -13.86
C ASN A 130 -14.04 6.63 -13.40
N GLN A 131 -13.56 6.91 -12.18
CA GLN A 131 -13.34 8.27 -11.68
C GLN A 131 -12.05 8.91 -12.19
N GLY A 132 -11.28 8.22 -13.01
CA GLY A 132 -10.01 8.73 -13.53
C GLY A 132 -8.90 8.83 -12.47
N VAL A 133 -8.99 8.05 -11.38
CA VAL A 133 -7.97 7.99 -10.33
C VAL A 133 -6.64 7.56 -10.93
N LYS A 134 -5.61 8.40 -10.80
CA LYS A 134 -4.28 8.11 -11.31
C LYS A 134 -3.45 7.28 -10.34
N THR A 135 -3.63 7.50 -9.03
CA THR A 135 -2.92 6.77 -7.99
C THR A 135 -3.88 6.38 -6.87
N LEU A 136 -4.05 5.08 -6.70
CA LEU A 136 -4.75 4.48 -5.57
C LEU A 136 -3.72 4.06 -4.53
N VAL A 137 -3.79 4.65 -3.34
CA VAL A 137 -2.96 4.29 -2.19
C VAL A 137 -3.76 3.41 -1.25
N ILE A 138 -3.28 2.22 -0.96
CA ILE A 138 -3.84 1.30 0.02
C ILE A 138 -2.86 1.21 1.19
N LEU A 139 -3.20 1.84 2.31
CA LEU A 139 -2.37 1.85 3.52
C LEU A 139 -2.70 0.65 4.41
N ILE A 140 -1.67 -0.08 4.79
CA ILE A 140 -1.71 -1.06 5.88
C ILE A 140 -1.18 -0.36 7.13
N GLY A 141 -2.02 -0.23 8.15
CA GLY A 141 -1.67 0.42 9.41
C GLY A 141 -0.49 -0.23 10.11
N GLY A 142 0.09 0.47 11.09
CA GLY A 142 1.14 -0.05 11.96
C GLY A 142 0.62 -1.06 12.99
N ALA A 143 1.54 -1.61 13.80
CA ALA A 143 1.23 -2.63 14.80
C ALA A 143 0.18 -2.19 15.84
N PHE A 144 0.04 -0.91 16.06
CA PHE A 144 -0.91 -0.30 17.00
C PHE A 144 -2.06 0.43 16.30
N GLY A 145 -2.29 0.12 15.01
CA GLY A 145 -3.27 0.81 14.17
C GLY A 145 -2.80 2.20 13.74
N VAL A 146 -3.74 3.05 13.38
CA VAL A 146 -3.49 4.42 12.92
C VAL A 146 -4.23 5.43 13.81
N THR A 147 -3.77 6.69 13.79
CA THR A 147 -4.48 7.79 14.47
C THR A 147 -5.84 8.08 13.85
N ASP A 148 -6.74 8.70 14.60
CA ASP A 148 -8.04 9.12 14.08
C ASP A 148 -7.92 10.12 12.93
N ASN A 149 -6.89 10.96 12.95
CA ASN A 149 -6.60 11.90 11.85
C ASN A 149 -6.27 11.16 10.54
N VAL A 150 -5.46 10.11 10.59
CA VAL A 150 -5.17 9.27 9.42
C VAL A 150 -6.44 8.59 8.92
N ARG A 151 -7.24 8.03 9.85
CA ARG A 151 -8.53 7.39 9.52
C ARG A 151 -9.49 8.35 8.85
N ALA A 152 -9.64 9.57 9.39
CA ALA A 152 -10.54 10.60 8.84
C ALA A 152 -10.13 11.07 7.44
N ARG A 153 -8.86 10.93 7.05
CA ARG A 153 -8.37 11.28 5.71
C ARG A 153 -8.58 10.20 4.67
N ALA A 154 -8.87 8.96 5.10
CA ALA A 154 -9.17 7.88 4.17
C ALA A 154 -10.53 8.11 3.51
N ARG A 155 -10.58 8.00 2.18
CA ARG A 155 -11.86 8.02 1.45
C ARG A 155 -12.70 6.80 1.73
N GLN A 156 -12.05 5.68 2.01
CA GLN A 156 -12.67 4.44 2.42
C GLN A 156 -11.79 3.71 3.42
N VAL A 157 -12.42 2.94 4.30
CA VAL A 157 -11.75 2.04 5.24
C VAL A 157 -12.27 0.64 4.97
N TRP A 158 -11.35 -0.26 4.54
CA TRP A 158 -11.69 -1.64 4.21
C TRP A 158 -11.11 -2.60 5.23
N SER A 159 -11.81 -3.69 5.48
CA SER A 159 -11.31 -4.83 6.26
C SER A 159 -11.09 -6.04 5.34
N LEU A 160 -9.98 -6.74 5.57
CA LEU A 160 -9.70 -8.02 4.89
C LEU A 160 -10.43 -9.18 5.56
N SER A 161 -10.60 -9.10 6.89
CA SER A 161 -11.15 -10.18 7.70
C SER A 161 -11.46 -9.67 9.11
N ALA A 162 -12.30 -10.40 9.83
CA ALA A 162 -12.45 -10.23 11.27
C ALA A 162 -11.27 -10.82 12.08
N LEU A 163 -10.35 -11.54 11.41
CA LEU A 163 -9.14 -12.06 12.01
C LEU A 163 -8.02 -11.02 11.97
N VAL A 164 -7.13 -11.07 12.96
CA VAL A 164 -5.91 -10.27 12.99
C VAL A 164 -4.79 -11.02 12.30
N PHE A 165 -4.05 -10.34 11.44
CA PHE A 165 -2.92 -10.91 10.71
C PHE A 165 -1.62 -10.12 10.96
N PRO A 166 -0.45 -10.79 10.94
CA PRO A 166 0.83 -10.09 10.86
C PRO A 166 0.89 -9.17 9.62
N HIS A 167 1.44 -7.96 9.78
CA HIS A 167 1.49 -6.96 8.68
C HIS A 167 2.10 -7.48 7.39
N GLN A 168 3.14 -8.32 7.49
CA GLN A 168 3.78 -8.94 6.34
C GLN A 168 2.79 -9.78 5.54
N LEU A 169 1.95 -10.59 6.23
CA LEU A 169 0.92 -11.39 5.60
C LEU A 169 -0.17 -10.52 4.98
N VAL A 170 -0.55 -9.42 5.65
CA VAL A 170 -1.53 -8.45 5.09
C VAL A 170 -1.04 -7.88 3.75
N ARG A 171 0.26 -7.60 3.61
CA ARG A 171 0.86 -7.14 2.33
C ARG A 171 0.66 -8.16 1.21
N LEU A 172 0.91 -9.43 1.51
CA LEU A 172 0.74 -10.52 0.55
C LEU A 172 -0.73 -10.74 0.17
N ILE A 173 -1.63 -10.73 1.16
CA ILE A 173 -3.08 -10.85 0.93
C ILE A 173 -3.58 -9.66 0.09
N ALA A 174 -3.16 -8.44 0.38
CA ALA A 174 -3.53 -7.27 -0.39
C ALA A 174 -3.04 -7.36 -1.85
N ALA A 175 -1.81 -7.83 -2.07
CA ALA A 175 -1.27 -8.06 -3.41
C ALA A 175 -2.08 -9.12 -4.18
N GLU A 176 -2.47 -10.21 -3.52
CA GLU A 176 -3.33 -11.26 -4.07
C GLU A 176 -4.73 -10.72 -4.40
N GLN A 177 -5.37 -9.99 -3.49
CA GLN A 177 -6.71 -9.44 -3.72
C GLN A 177 -6.74 -8.39 -4.85
N ILE A 178 -5.69 -7.60 -5.03
CA ILE A 178 -5.54 -6.72 -6.19
C ILE A 178 -5.49 -7.56 -7.48
N TYR A 179 -4.65 -8.58 -7.53
CA TYR A 179 -4.57 -9.47 -8.68
C TYR A 179 -5.92 -10.14 -8.98
N ARG A 180 -6.59 -10.67 -7.96
CA ARG A 180 -7.91 -11.30 -8.07
C ARG A 180 -8.96 -10.32 -8.59
N ALA A 181 -8.98 -9.09 -8.09
CA ALA A 181 -9.89 -8.04 -8.56
C ALA A 181 -9.71 -7.77 -10.06
N PHE A 182 -8.47 -7.63 -10.55
CA PHE A 182 -8.22 -7.46 -11.98
C PHE A 182 -8.52 -8.71 -12.78
N SER A 183 -8.33 -9.90 -12.20
CA SER A 183 -8.73 -11.17 -12.85
C SER A 183 -10.24 -11.24 -13.06
N ILE A 184 -11.03 -10.83 -12.08
CA ILE A 184 -12.50 -10.73 -12.20
C ILE A 184 -12.88 -9.73 -13.28
N LEU A 185 -12.32 -8.52 -13.26
CA LEU A 185 -12.63 -7.45 -14.21
C LEU A 185 -12.29 -7.82 -15.67
N ASN A 186 -11.36 -8.75 -15.87
CA ASN A 186 -10.93 -9.19 -17.19
C ASN A 186 -11.41 -10.61 -17.54
N ASN A 187 -12.37 -11.17 -16.79
CA ASN A 187 -12.90 -12.52 -16.98
C ASN A 187 -11.79 -13.58 -17.08
N SER A 188 -10.74 -13.45 -16.28
CA SER A 188 -9.63 -14.39 -16.24
C SER A 188 -10.04 -15.66 -15.45
N PRO A 189 -9.57 -16.87 -15.84
CA PRO A 189 -9.93 -18.15 -15.19
C PRO A 189 -9.39 -18.30 -13.76
N TYR A 190 -8.70 -17.32 -13.21
CA TYR A 190 -8.19 -17.37 -11.84
C TYR A 190 -9.31 -17.29 -10.78
N HIS A 191 -10.45 -16.74 -11.13
CA HIS A 191 -11.60 -16.62 -10.22
C HIS A 191 -12.60 -17.73 -10.57
N HIS A 192 -12.70 -18.72 -9.70
CA HIS A 192 -13.76 -19.72 -9.70
C HIS A 192 -14.72 -19.37 -8.56
N GLU A 193 -16.00 -19.18 -8.86
CA GLU A 193 -17.08 -19.16 -7.89
C GLU A 193 -17.42 -20.57 -7.43
#